data_292052d36a0eeeff79983f0414d90837
#
_entry.id   292052d36a0eeeff79983f0414d90837
#
_cell.length_a   1.000
_cell.length_b   1.000
_cell.length_c   1.000
_cell.angle_alpha   90.00
_cell.angle_beta   90.00
_cell.angle_gamma   90.00
#
_symmetry.space_group_name_H-M   'P 1'
#
loop_
_entity.id
_entity.type
_entity.pdbx_description
1 polymer ?
#
loop_
_entity_poly.entity_id
_entity_poly.type
_entity_poly.pdbx_seq_one_letter_code
_entity_poly.pdbx_strand_id
1 'polypeptide(L)'
;MANKWFAGFLGFLNAPCAFIYLGRFRLAAIYFFALVLTYVFNSYFESVKAFIFFGPLVTIAAIVHAVRIAKNTDFSAGRKWYNYWWGVLLIPVSLFSIIFLIRAFIGEPYSIPSSSMSPSVEVGDHILVKKWGYGSYGTLGVSVVKLSVEKRVMLERGQVAVLIPPHIDVPFLDRIIGAPGDKIEFDNKKLIINGVPVKTEFLADNLVRETIGEHSYTVKYIDDRSNLRSGKWIVPANHYFVMGDNRDNVSDGRIWGMVPAENIIGAMWLKW
;
A
#
# COMPACT_ATOMS: atom_id res chain seq x y z
N MET A 1 -23.18 39.31 -2.59
CA MET A 1 -22.14 38.97 -3.60
C MET A 1 -21.13 37.94 -3.06
N ALA A 2 -20.65 37.08 -3.91
CA ALA A 2 -19.55 36.18 -3.56
C ALA A 2 -18.25 36.97 -3.27
N ASN A 3 -17.46 36.48 -2.32
CA ASN A 3 -16.15 37.09 -2.06
C ASN A 3 -15.16 36.64 -3.15
N LYS A 4 -14.77 37.58 -4.04
CA LYS A 4 -13.87 37.31 -5.17
C LYS A 4 -12.46 36.92 -4.72
N TRP A 5 -11.97 37.49 -3.63
CA TRP A 5 -10.64 37.18 -3.09
C TRP A 5 -10.60 35.78 -2.48
N PHE A 6 -11.67 35.40 -1.77
CA PHE A 6 -11.80 34.04 -1.25
C PHE A 6 -11.94 33.00 -2.36
N ALA A 7 -12.72 33.30 -3.43
CA ALA A 7 -12.80 32.42 -4.59
C ALA A 7 -11.44 32.25 -5.31
N GLY A 8 -10.67 33.35 -5.43
CA GLY A 8 -9.31 33.28 -5.98
C GLY A 8 -8.36 32.48 -5.11
N PHE A 9 -8.39 32.68 -3.81
CA PHE A 9 -7.60 31.91 -2.84
C PHE A 9 -7.90 30.42 -2.88
N LEU A 10 -9.19 30.04 -2.93
CA LEU A 10 -9.61 28.66 -3.11
C LEU A 10 -9.13 28.08 -4.46
N GLY A 11 -9.17 28.89 -5.52
CA GLY A 11 -8.67 28.50 -6.85
C GLY A 11 -7.16 28.18 -6.85
N PHE A 12 -6.40 28.89 -6.02
CA PHE A 12 -4.98 28.64 -5.83
C PHE A 12 -4.74 27.36 -5.02
N LEU A 13 -5.46 27.18 -3.90
CA LEU A 13 -5.28 25.99 -3.04
C LEU A 13 -5.82 24.71 -3.71
N ASN A 14 -7.03 24.80 -4.28
CA ASN A 14 -7.68 23.65 -4.92
C ASN A 14 -8.77 24.17 -5.87
N ALA A 15 -8.50 24.16 -7.17
CA ALA A 15 -9.38 24.70 -8.18
C ALA A 15 -10.85 24.19 -8.09
N PRO A 16 -11.16 22.90 -7.93
CA PRO A 16 -12.50 22.38 -7.72
C PRO A 16 -13.25 23.06 -6.58
N CYS A 17 -12.58 23.30 -5.45
CA CYS A 17 -13.19 23.92 -4.26
C CYS A 17 -13.70 25.34 -4.53
N ALA A 18 -12.99 26.11 -5.35
CA ALA A 18 -13.42 27.45 -5.75
C ALA A 18 -14.77 27.42 -6.49
N PHE A 19 -14.94 26.48 -7.41
CA PHE A 19 -16.19 26.35 -8.18
C PHE A 19 -17.33 25.74 -7.38
N ILE A 20 -17.04 24.86 -6.40
CA ILE A 20 -18.03 24.37 -5.44
C ILE A 20 -18.55 25.54 -4.59
N TYR A 21 -17.64 26.38 -4.06
CA TYR A 21 -18.00 27.60 -3.33
C TYR A 21 -18.95 28.50 -4.12
N LEU A 22 -18.73 28.60 -5.43
CA LEU A 22 -19.55 29.40 -6.34
C LEU A 22 -20.84 28.68 -6.82
N GLY A 23 -21.06 27.42 -6.41
CA GLY A 23 -22.21 26.61 -6.83
C GLY A 23 -22.13 26.12 -8.29
N ARG A 24 -20.92 26.10 -8.87
CA ARG A 24 -20.65 25.71 -10.26
C ARG A 24 -20.06 24.29 -10.34
N PHE A 25 -20.82 23.28 -9.96
CA PHE A 25 -20.35 21.89 -9.85
C PHE A 25 -19.81 21.31 -11.16
N ARG A 26 -20.37 21.68 -12.32
CA ARG A 26 -19.84 21.24 -13.63
C ARG A 26 -18.41 21.74 -13.86
N LEU A 27 -18.15 23.00 -13.51
CA LEU A 27 -16.80 23.57 -13.62
C LEU A 27 -15.85 22.93 -12.60
N ALA A 28 -16.32 22.66 -11.38
CA ALA A 28 -15.53 21.92 -10.39
C ALA A 28 -15.08 20.56 -10.93
N ALA A 29 -15.98 19.80 -11.55
CA ALA A 29 -15.67 18.53 -12.19
C ALA A 29 -14.66 18.70 -13.34
N ILE A 30 -14.85 19.67 -14.22
CA ILE A 30 -13.94 19.92 -15.35
C ILE A 30 -12.53 20.20 -14.85
N TYR A 31 -12.37 21.10 -13.90
CA TYR A 31 -11.04 21.41 -13.33
C TYR A 31 -10.44 20.25 -12.52
N PHE A 32 -11.27 19.47 -11.86
CA PHE A 32 -10.81 18.24 -11.19
C PHE A 32 -10.19 17.25 -12.20
N PHE A 33 -10.95 16.93 -13.26
CA PHE A 33 -10.46 16.01 -14.29
C PHE A 33 -9.25 16.57 -15.05
N ALA A 34 -9.20 17.88 -15.29
CA ALA A 34 -8.04 18.51 -15.91
C ALA A 34 -6.78 18.35 -15.05
N LEU A 35 -6.88 18.53 -13.72
CA LEU A 35 -5.75 18.33 -12.81
C LEU A 35 -5.35 16.86 -12.71
N VAL A 36 -6.31 15.94 -12.64
CA VAL A 36 -6.04 14.48 -12.64
C VAL A 36 -5.32 14.09 -13.94
N LEU A 37 -5.84 14.57 -15.08
CA LEU A 37 -5.21 14.30 -16.38
C LEU A 37 -3.77 14.83 -16.44
N THR A 38 -3.53 16.04 -15.96
CA THR A 38 -2.18 16.62 -15.87
C THR A 38 -1.26 15.75 -15.00
N TYR A 39 -1.76 15.27 -13.87
CA TYR A 39 -0.99 14.37 -12.99
C TYR A 39 -0.65 13.05 -13.68
N VAL A 40 -1.64 12.41 -14.32
CA VAL A 40 -1.45 11.15 -15.07
C VAL A 40 -0.44 11.35 -16.20
N PHE A 41 -0.56 12.43 -16.98
CA PHE A 41 0.41 12.74 -18.05
C PHE A 41 1.82 12.95 -17.51
N ASN A 42 1.98 13.69 -16.41
CA ASN A 42 3.29 13.88 -15.79
C ASN A 42 3.90 12.57 -15.30
N SER A 43 3.09 11.64 -14.79
CA SER A 43 3.54 10.32 -14.32
C SER A 43 3.98 9.40 -15.47
N TYR A 44 3.29 9.45 -16.62
CA TYR A 44 3.62 8.60 -17.78
C TYR A 44 4.77 9.18 -18.63
N PHE A 45 4.92 10.49 -18.67
CA PHE A 45 5.89 11.19 -19.54
C PHE A 45 6.96 11.91 -18.73
N GLU A 46 7.53 11.25 -17.71
CA GLU A 46 8.63 11.80 -16.88
C GLU A 46 9.81 12.31 -17.71
N SER A 47 10.07 11.72 -18.88
CA SER A 47 11.11 12.14 -19.81
C SER A 47 10.85 13.49 -20.50
N VAL A 48 9.60 13.97 -20.53
CA VAL A 48 9.19 15.20 -21.21
C VAL A 48 8.91 16.29 -20.18
N LYS A 49 9.96 16.99 -19.74
CA LYS A 49 9.88 18.11 -18.76
C LYS A 49 8.88 19.22 -19.11
N ALA A 50 8.39 19.28 -20.36
CA ALA A 50 7.41 20.28 -20.80
C ALA A 50 6.06 20.18 -20.08
N PHE A 51 5.67 19.00 -19.60
CA PHE A 51 4.38 18.80 -18.92
C PHE A 51 4.33 19.36 -17.50
N ILE A 52 5.47 19.65 -16.86
CA ILE A 52 5.53 20.25 -15.52
C ILE A 52 4.78 21.59 -15.46
N PHE A 53 4.69 22.32 -16.56
CA PHE A 53 4.03 23.62 -16.62
C PHE A 53 2.51 23.56 -16.80
N PHE A 54 1.93 22.42 -17.19
CA PHE A 54 0.48 22.30 -17.41
C PHE A 54 -0.34 22.44 -16.11
N GLY A 55 0.13 21.85 -15.01
CA GLY A 55 -0.54 21.97 -13.71
C GLY A 55 -0.67 23.43 -13.24
N PRO A 56 0.43 24.20 -13.19
CA PRO A 56 0.39 25.63 -12.90
C PRO A 56 -0.50 26.44 -13.86
N LEU A 57 -0.48 26.14 -15.17
CA LEU A 57 -1.35 26.81 -16.13
C LEU A 57 -2.84 26.55 -15.86
N VAL A 58 -3.22 25.31 -15.60
CA VAL A 58 -4.61 24.96 -15.22
C VAL A 58 -5.00 25.66 -13.94
N THR A 59 -4.10 25.75 -12.96
CA THR A 59 -4.36 26.46 -11.68
C THR A 59 -4.55 27.95 -11.92
N ILE A 60 -3.70 28.61 -12.68
CA ILE A 60 -3.84 30.04 -13.02
C ILE A 60 -5.15 30.30 -13.77
N ALA A 61 -5.49 29.46 -14.75
CA ALA A 61 -6.76 29.55 -15.46
C ALA A 61 -7.95 29.42 -14.51
N ALA A 62 -7.88 28.49 -13.56
CA ALA A 62 -8.92 28.30 -12.55
C ALA A 62 -9.09 29.52 -11.63
N ILE A 63 -7.98 30.13 -11.17
CA ILE A 63 -8.00 31.34 -10.34
C ILE A 63 -8.71 32.47 -11.08
N VAL A 64 -8.27 32.77 -12.30
CA VAL A 64 -8.83 33.85 -13.12
C VAL A 64 -10.32 33.61 -13.39
N HIS A 65 -10.69 32.37 -13.73
CA HIS A 65 -12.06 32.00 -14.03
C HIS A 65 -12.96 32.09 -12.76
N ALA A 66 -12.48 31.58 -11.62
CA ALA A 66 -13.21 31.66 -10.35
C ALA A 66 -13.43 33.11 -9.91
N VAL A 67 -12.41 33.99 -10.03
CA VAL A 67 -12.53 35.43 -9.71
C VAL A 67 -13.53 36.13 -10.63
N ARG A 68 -13.54 35.81 -11.93
CA ARG A 68 -14.50 36.38 -12.89
C ARG A 68 -15.94 35.96 -12.54
N ILE A 69 -16.17 34.69 -12.26
CA ILE A 69 -17.49 34.20 -11.89
C ILE A 69 -17.95 34.80 -10.55
N ALA A 70 -17.05 34.89 -9.56
CA ALA A 70 -17.36 35.44 -8.24
C ALA A 70 -17.88 36.89 -8.32
N LYS A 71 -17.36 37.71 -9.24
CA LYS A 71 -17.82 39.08 -9.46
C LYS A 71 -19.34 39.16 -9.83
N ASN A 72 -19.82 38.15 -10.57
CA ASN A 72 -21.20 38.11 -11.08
C ASN A 72 -22.09 37.13 -10.30
N THR A 73 -21.57 36.51 -9.23
CA THR A 73 -22.33 35.58 -8.40
C THR A 73 -22.95 36.35 -7.22
N ASP A 74 -24.28 36.34 -7.14
CA ASP A 74 -25.00 36.93 -6.04
C ASP A 74 -25.60 35.85 -5.12
N PHE A 75 -25.37 36.00 -3.81
CA PHE A 75 -25.91 35.14 -2.77
C PHE A 75 -27.11 35.75 -2.04
N SER A 76 -27.72 36.82 -2.58
CA SER A 76 -28.88 37.50 -1.97
C SER A 76 -30.09 36.58 -1.81
N ALA A 77 -30.27 35.62 -2.73
CA ALA A 77 -31.34 34.62 -2.66
C ALA A 77 -31.11 33.50 -1.62
N GLY A 78 -30.06 33.62 -0.82
CA GLY A 78 -29.67 32.63 0.20
C GLY A 78 -28.40 31.87 -0.14
N ARG A 79 -27.61 31.53 0.90
CA ARG A 79 -26.42 30.71 0.78
C ARG A 79 -26.71 29.27 1.14
N LYS A 80 -26.30 28.37 0.33
CA LYS A 80 -26.28 26.93 0.66
C LYS A 80 -25.05 26.61 1.48
N TRP A 81 -25.04 25.47 2.20
CA TRP A 81 -23.96 25.08 3.09
C TRP A 81 -22.56 25.09 2.41
N TYR A 82 -22.47 24.70 1.16
CA TYR A 82 -21.24 24.69 0.38
C TYR A 82 -20.75 26.08 -0.09
N ASN A 83 -21.53 27.13 0.10
CA ASN A 83 -21.16 28.53 -0.16
C ASN A 83 -20.48 29.20 1.05
N TYR A 84 -20.33 28.47 2.16
CA TYR A 84 -19.59 28.92 3.33
C TYR A 84 -18.18 28.33 3.32
N TRP A 85 -17.22 29.02 3.92
CA TRP A 85 -15.83 28.58 4.00
C TRP A 85 -15.69 27.18 4.62
N TRP A 86 -16.42 26.91 5.69
CA TRP A 86 -16.41 25.61 6.37
C TRP A 86 -17.02 24.48 5.51
N GLY A 87 -18.06 24.81 4.72
CA GLY A 87 -18.70 23.84 3.83
C GLY A 87 -17.77 23.39 2.70
N VAL A 88 -16.96 24.33 2.16
CA VAL A 88 -15.94 24.00 1.16
C VAL A 88 -14.86 23.12 1.76
N LEU A 89 -14.45 23.35 3.01
CA LEU A 89 -13.42 22.54 3.69
C LEU A 89 -13.93 21.14 4.06
N LEU A 90 -15.22 20.97 4.31
CA LEU A 90 -15.78 19.65 4.62
C LEU A 90 -15.56 18.62 3.50
N ILE A 91 -15.51 19.04 2.24
CA ILE A 91 -15.35 18.12 1.09
C ILE A 91 -13.97 17.47 1.09
N PRO A 92 -12.84 18.22 1.08
CA PRO A 92 -11.53 17.59 1.13
C PRO A 92 -11.27 16.85 2.45
N VAL A 93 -11.80 17.34 3.57
CA VAL A 93 -11.67 16.66 4.88
C VAL A 93 -12.41 15.33 4.87
N SER A 94 -13.65 15.28 4.36
CA SER A 94 -14.40 14.03 4.29
C SER A 94 -13.76 13.04 3.33
N LEU A 95 -13.27 13.50 2.17
CA LEU A 95 -12.57 12.66 1.20
C LEU A 95 -11.27 12.07 1.80
N PHE A 96 -10.46 12.92 2.46
CA PHE A 96 -9.27 12.46 3.16
C PHE A 96 -9.61 11.45 4.26
N SER A 97 -10.65 11.70 5.04
CA SER A 97 -11.10 10.78 6.10
C SER A 97 -11.54 9.43 5.52
N ILE A 98 -12.27 9.42 4.40
CA ILE A 98 -12.68 8.18 3.73
C ILE A 98 -11.45 7.41 3.23
N ILE A 99 -10.53 8.08 2.56
CA ILE A 99 -9.29 7.46 2.06
C ILE A 99 -8.46 6.91 3.25
N PHE A 100 -8.33 7.69 4.32
CA PHE A 100 -7.64 7.27 5.53
C PHE A 100 -8.27 6.01 6.14
N LEU A 101 -9.60 5.97 6.27
CA LEU A 101 -10.31 4.81 6.80
C LEU A 101 -10.15 3.57 5.91
N ILE A 102 -10.24 3.72 4.58
CA ILE A 102 -10.01 2.62 3.64
C ILE A 102 -8.59 2.08 3.81
N ARG A 103 -7.56 2.95 3.81
CA ARG A 103 -6.17 2.55 3.97
C ARG A 103 -5.88 1.94 5.34
N ALA A 104 -6.49 2.46 6.40
CA ALA A 104 -6.26 1.97 7.75
C ALA A 104 -6.90 0.61 8.01
N PHE A 105 -8.10 0.36 7.49
CA PHE A 105 -8.90 -0.81 7.88
C PHE A 105 -9.09 -1.86 6.79
N ILE A 106 -9.13 -1.46 5.52
CA ILE A 106 -9.47 -2.37 4.41
C ILE A 106 -8.22 -2.83 3.68
N GLY A 107 -7.46 -1.90 3.11
CA GLY A 107 -6.29 -2.25 2.34
C GLY A 107 -5.39 -1.08 2.04
N GLU A 108 -4.10 -1.34 2.02
CA GLU A 108 -3.05 -0.33 1.83
C GLU A 108 -2.11 -0.73 0.69
N PRO A 109 -1.83 0.19 -0.26
CA PRO A 109 -0.85 -0.04 -1.30
C PRO A 109 0.57 0.15 -0.75
N TYR A 110 1.49 -0.72 -1.19
CA TYR A 110 2.93 -0.64 -0.95
C TYR A 110 3.68 -0.74 -2.27
N SER A 111 4.79 -0.01 -2.39
CA SER A 111 5.77 -0.17 -3.46
C SER A 111 6.91 -1.06 -2.97
N ILE A 112 7.45 -1.90 -3.82
CA ILE A 112 8.48 -2.87 -3.48
C ILE A 112 9.88 -2.31 -3.80
N PRO A 113 10.69 -1.98 -2.80
CA PRO A 113 12.01 -1.40 -3.01
C PRO A 113 13.14 -2.44 -3.08
N SER A 114 12.88 -3.71 -2.76
CA SER A 114 13.90 -4.74 -2.63
C SER A 114 13.58 -6.01 -3.41
N SER A 115 14.60 -6.78 -3.75
CA SER A 115 14.48 -8.04 -4.48
C SER A 115 14.34 -9.28 -3.59
N SER A 116 14.04 -9.12 -2.30
CA SER A 116 13.96 -10.23 -1.32
C SER A 116 12.88 -11.28 -1.67
N MET A 117 11.86 -10.87 -2.39
CA MET A 117 10.74 -11.71 -2.84
C MET A 117 10.79 -12.07 -4.32
N SER A 118 11.89 -11.74 -5.03
CA SER A 118 12.10 -12.20 -6.41
C SER A 118 12.16 -13.74 -6.46
N PRO A 119 11.55 -14.38 -7.46
CA PRO A 119 10.89 -13.81 -8.63
C PRO A 119 9.39 -13.55 -8.46
N SER A 120 8.80 -13.88 -7.30
CA SER A 120 7.36 -13.72 -7.10
C SER A 120 6.91 -12.26 -7.10
N VAL A 121 7.74 -11.38 -6.52
CA VAL A 121 7.53 -9.93 -6.50
C VAL A 121 8.86 -9.25 -6.79
N GLU A 122 8.89 -8.36 -7.78
CA GLU A 122 10.09 -7.68 -8.26
C GLU A 122 10.19 -6.25 -7.74
N VAL A 123 11.40 -5.68 -7.83
CA VAL A 123 11.62 -4.26 -7.51
C VAL A 123 10.83 -3.38 -8.45
N GLY A 124 10.06 -2.44 -7.89
CA GLY A 124 9.20 -1.55 -8.64
C GLY A 124 7.74 -2.03 -8.76
N ASP A 125 7.47 -3.30 -8.46
CA ASP A 125 6.09 -3.78 -8.34
C ASP A 125 5.34 -3.01 -7.25
N HIS A 126 4.03 -2.91 -7.45
CA HIS A 126 3.10 -2.42 -6.44
C HIS A 126 2.23 -3.55 -5.94
N ILE A 127 1.95 -3.57 -4.66
CA ILE A 127 1.07 -4.56 -4.04
C ILE A 127 -0.04 -3.87 -3.26
N LEU A 128 -1.21 -4.51 -3.21
CA LEU A 128 -2.29 -4.14 -2.30
C LEU A 128 -2.33 -5.16 -1.16
N VAL A 129 -2.22 -4.67 0.06
CA VAL A 129 -2.24 -5.49 1.28
C VAL A 129 -3.61 -5.41 1.92
N LYS A 130 -4.29 -6.54 2.06
CA LYS A 130 -5.55 -6.64 2.79
C LYS A 130 -5.27 -6.57 4.29
N LYS A 131 -5.86 -5.58 4.97
CA LYS A 131 -5.74 -5.40 6.43
C LYS A 131 -6.92 -5.95 7.20
N TRP A 132 -8.08 -6.00 6.55
CA TRP A 132 -9.31 -6.46 7.19
C TRP A 132 -9.17 -7.88 7.73
N GLY A 133 -9.36 -8.03 9.05
CA GLY A 133 -9.24 -9.30 9.77
C GLY A 133 -7.87 -9.55 10.41
N TYR A 134 -6.79 -8.89 9.97
CA TYR A 134 -5.44 -9.13 10.50
C TYR A 134 -5.11 -8.34 11.78
N GLY A 135 -5.95 -7.36 12.13
CA GLY A 135 -5.98 -6.75 13.46
C GLY A 135 -4.92 -5.70 13.75
N SER A 136 -4.04 -5.37 12.80
CA SER A 136 -3.11 -4.23 12.90
C SER A 136 -3.59 -3.10 12.02
N TYR A 137 -4.50 -2.28 12.55
CA TYR A 137 -5.15 -1.20 11.81
C TYR A 137 -4.42 0.12 12.02
N GLY A 138 -4.05 0.75 10.92
CA GLY A 138 -3.34 2.03 10.89
C GLY A 138 -2.83 2.31 9.50
N THR A 139 -2.36 3.52 9.25
CA THR A 139 -1.74 3.94 7.98
C THR A 139 -0.90 5.19 8.19
N LEU A 140 0.05 5.47 7.30
CA LEU A 140 0.90 6.66 7.36
C LEU A 140 1.63 6.82 8.72
N GLY A 141 2.06 5.71 9.33
CA GLY A 141 2.72 5.72 10.64
C GLY A 141 1.78 5.91 11.85
N VAL A 142 0.46 6.05 11.63
CA VAL A 142 -0.53 6.20 12.69
C VAL A 142 -1.17 4.84 12.98
N SER A 143 -0.95 4.29 14.17
CA SER A 143 -1.67 3.12 14.66
C SER A 143 -3.03 3.55 15.22
N VAL A 144 -4.12 2.98 14.69
CA VAL A 144 -5.49 3.32 15.10
C VAL A 144 -6.03 2.30 16.10
N VAL A 145 -5.97 1.01 15.76
CA VAL A 145 -6.47 -0.08 16.60
C VAL A 145 -5.60 -1.32 16.40
N LYS A 146 -5.29 -2.03 17.50
CA LYS A 146 -4.73 -3.38 17.47
C LYS A 146 -5.71 -4.34 18.14
N LEU A 147 -6.15 -5.36 17.40
CA LEU A 147 -6.98 -6.43 17.99
C LEU A 147 -6.11 -7.45 18.71
N SER A 148 -6.69 -8.12 19.71
CA SER A 148 -6.06 -9.29 20.33
C SER A 148 -5.85 -10.41 19.31
N VAL A 149 -4.85 -11.26 19.54
CA VAL A 149 -4.44 -12.29 18.56
C VAL A 149 -5.57 -13.27 18.25
N GLU A 150 -6.40 -13.62 19.26
CA GLU A 150 -7.51 -14.57 19.11
C GLU A 150 -8.62 -14.08 18.14
N LYS A 151 -8.69 -12.77 17.90
CA LYS A 151 -9.68 -12.16 17.00
C LYS A 151 -9.15 -11.96 15.57
N ARG A 152 -7.91 -12.38 15.31
CA ARG A 152 -7.26 -12.18 13.99
C ARG A 152 -7.50 -13.36 13.08
N VAL A 153 -7.58 -13.10 11.80
CA VAL A 153 -7.52 -14.14 10.77
C VAL A 153 -6.11 -14.75 10.79
N MET A 154 -6.06 -16.07 10.86
CA MET A 154 -4.79 -16.79 10.76
C MET A 154 -4.29 -16.78 9.32
N LEU A 155 -2.98 -16.55 9.16
CA LEU A 155 -2.32 -16.68 7.87
C LEU A 155 -2.02 -18.15 7.57
N GLU A 156 -2.25 -18.54 6.34
CA GLU A 156 -1.95 -19.88 5.85
C GLU A 156 -0.50 -19.97 5.39
N ARG A 157 0.07 -21.18 5.46
CA ARG A 157 1.38 -21.46 4.88
C ARG A 157 1.33 -21.22 3.37
N GLY A 158 2.37 -20.59 2.82
CA GLY A 158 2.45 -20.23 1.41
C GLY A 158 1.92 -18.83 1.09
N GLN A 159 1.13 -18.20 1.95
CA GLN A 159 0.69 -16.81 1.75
C GLN A 159 1.83 -15.81 1.92
N VAL A 160 1.78 -14.73 1.15
CA VAL A 160 2.69 -13.58 1.29
C VAL A 160 2.04 -12.54 2.17
N ALA A 161 2.79 -12.03 3.14
CA ALA A 161 2.29 -11.06 4.11
C ALA A 161 3.27 -9.89 4.29
N VAL A 162 2.70 -8.71 4.58
CA VAL A 162 3.48 -7.58 5.12
C VAL A 162 3.46 -7.66 6.63
N LEU A 163 4.64 -7.55 7.21
CA LEU A 163 4.90 -7.73 8.64
C LEU A 163 6.00 -6.79 9.12
N ILE A 164 6.09 -6.61 10.43
CA ILE A 164 7.19 -5.90 11.09
C ILE A 164 8.07 -6.93 11.80
N PRO A 165 9.34 -7.12 11.37
CA PRO A 165 10.27 -8.01 12.04
C PRO A 165 10.52 -7.60 13.50
N PRO A 166 10.88 -8.53 14.41
CA PRO A 166 11.02 -8.20 15.83
C PRO A 166 12.20 -7.29 16.16
N HIS A 167 13.15 -7.13 15.25
CA HIS A 167 14.40 -6.39 15.48
C HIS A 167 14.43 -4.99 14.83
N ILE A 168 13.43 -4.65 14.01
CA ILE A 168 13.38 -3.38 13.27
C ILE A 168 11.92 -2.96 13.03
N ASP A 169 11.62 -1.68 13.20
CA ASP A 169 10.28 -1.12 13.00
C ASP A 169 10.07 -0.61 11.56
N VAL A 170 10.29 -1.50 10.59
CA VAL A 170 10.07 -1.25 9.17
C VAL A 170 9.27 -2.41 8.57
N PRO A 171 8.25 -2.14 7.74
CA PRO A 171 7.49 -3.20 7.08
C PRO A 171 8.35 -4.02 6.11
N PHE A 172 8.29 -5.36 6.24
CA PHE A 172 8.88 -6.33 5.33
C PHE A 172 7.80 -7.11 4.61
N LEU A 173 8.12 -7.61 3.43
CA LEU A 173 7.30 -8.52 2.66
C LEU A 173 7.98 -9.88 2.65
N ASP A 174 7.35 -10.88 3.26
CA ASP A 174 7.86 -12.25 3.30
C ASP A 174 6.72 -13.27 3.13
N ARG A 175 7.10 -14.52 2.85
CA ARG A 175 6.17 -15.64 2.75
C ARG A 175 6.06 -16.41 4.06
N ILE A 176 4.84 -16.72 4.46
CA ILE A 176 4.55 -17.58 5.61
C ILE A 176 4.93 -19.02 5.28
N ILE A 177 5.91 -19.54 5.97
CA ILE A 177 6.39 -20.92 5.82
C ILE A 177 5.88 -21.79 6.95
N GLY A 178 5.87 -21.26 8.20
CA GLY A 178 5.41 -21.98 9.37
C GLY A 178 4.33 -21.21 10.11
N ALA A 179 3.29 -21.93 10.51
CA ALA A 179 2.21 -21.50 11.39
C ALA A 179 2.50 -21.93 12.85
N PRO A 180 1.77 -21.38 13.85
CA PRO A 180 1.95 -21.78 15.25
C PRO A 180 1.95 -23.28 15.46
N GLY A 181 2.94 -23.82 16.15
CA GLY A 181 3.14 -25.24 16.43
C GLY A 181 3.94 -26.03 15.40
N ASP A 182 4.24 -25.45 14.25
CA ASP A 182 5.00 -26.13 13.20
C ASP A 182 6.45 -26.37 13.56
N LYS A 183 6.98 -27.48 13.07
CA LYS A 183 8.42 -27.81 13.06
C LYS A 183 8.94 -27.56 11.66
N ILE A 184 9.84 -26.61 11.52
CA ILE A 184 10.45 -26.21 10.26
C ILE A 184 11.91 -26.70 10.26
N GLU A 185 12.31 -27.35 9.19
CA GLU A 185 13.70 -27.70 8.95
C GLU A 185 14.08 -27.21 7.56
N PHE A 186 15.17 -26.51 7.47
CA PHE A 186 15.76 -26.09 6.19
C PHE A 186 17.22 -26.49 6.16
N ASP A 187 17.56 -27.36 5.24
CA ASP A 187 18.91 -27.84 5.06
C ASP A 187 19.20 -28.12 3.58
N ASN A 188 20.34 -27.69 3.13
CA ASN A 188 20.84 -27.89 1.76
C ASN A 188 19.75 -27.61 0.69
N LYS A 189 19.12 -26.42 0.77
CA LYS A 189 18.04 -25.95 -0.11
C LYS A 189 16.75 -26.80 -0.04
N LYS A 190 16.61 -27.69 0.93
CA LYS A 190 15.41 -28.50 1.15
C LYS A 190 14.64 -27.98 2.34
N LEU A 191 13.36 -27.68 2.12
CA LEU A 191 12.44 -27.28 3.16
C LEU A 191 11.57 -28.48 3.61
N ILE A 192 11.53 -28.71 4.91
CA ILE A 192 10.73 -29.77 5.53
C ILE A 192 9.82 -29.12 6.57
N ILE A 193 8.53 -29.43 6.52
CA ILE A 193 7.52 -28.93 7.46
C ILE A 193 6.88 -30.12 8.16
N ASN A 194 6.95 -30.16 9.48
CA ASN A 194 6.39 -31.26 10.31
C ASN A 194 6.89 -32.65 9.88
N GLY A 195 8.15 -32.74 9.46
CA GLY A 195 8.75 -33.99 8.98
C GLY A 195 8.40 -34.37 7.54
N VAL A 196 7.58 -33.57 6.84
CA VAL A 196 7.22 -33.80 5.46
C VAL A 196 8.01 -32.85 4.55
N PRO A 197 8.80 -33.35 3.59
CA PRO A 197 9.48 -32.52 2.62
C PRO A 197 8.47 -31.74 1.76
N VAL A 198 8.71 -30.45 1.56
CA VAL A 198 7.93 -29.63 0.64
C VAL A 198 8.12 -30.12 -0.78
N LYS A 199 7.03 -30.26 -1.52
CA LYS A 199 7.08 -30.66 -2.93
C LYS A 199 7.80 -29.59 -3.74
N THR A 200 8.83 -30.00 -4.47
CA THR A 200 9.66 -29.12 -5.29
C THR A 200 9.70 -29.59 -6.74
N GLU A 201 9.74 -28.66 -7.67
CA GLU A 201 9.93 -28.87 -9.09
C GLU A 201 11.01 -27.91 -9.59
N PHE A 202 12.08 -28.43 -10.14
CA PHE A 202 13.13 -27.63 -10.75
C PHE A 202 12.63 -27.05 -12.07
N LEU A 203 12.74 -25.73 -12.24
CA LEU A 203 12.26 -25.05 -13.45
C LEU A 203 13.40 -24.77 -14.42
N ALA A 204 14.26 -23.81 -14.10
CA ALA A 204 15.45 -23.40 -14.85
C ALA A 204 16.25 -22.38 -14.03
N ASP A 205 17.52 -22.15 -14.35
CA ASP A 205 18.33 -21.02 -13.89
C ASP A 205 18.24 -20.73 -12.38
N ASN A 206 18.37 -21.78 -11.55
CA ASN A 206 18.25 -21.66 -10.09
C ASN A 206 16.85 -21.33 -9.57
N LEU A 207 15.83 -21.52 -10.39
CA LEU A 207 14.44 -21.35 -10.02
C LEU A 207 13.83 -22.71 -9.66
N VAL A 208 13.19 -22.77 -8.52
CA VAL A 208 12.51 -23.95 -8.00
C VAL A 208 11.08 -23.56 -7.66
N ARG A 209 10.11 -24.33 -8.15
CA ARG A 209 8.74 -24.23 -7.71
C ARG A 209 8.56 -25.03 -6.43
N GLU A 210 8.09 -24.41 -5.38
CA GLU A 210 7.68 -25.04 -4.13
C GLU A 210 6.15 -25.05 -4.03
N THR A 211 5.60 -26.10 -3.43
CA THR A 211 4.15 -26.22 -3.19
C THR A 211 3.91 -26.57 -1.73
N ILE A 212 3.21 -25.69 -1.01
CA ILE A 212 2.78 -25.87 0.38
C ILE A 212 1.26 -25.79 0.42
N GLY A 213 0.60 -26.88 0.74
CA GLY A 213 -0.86 -26.96 0.69
C GLY A 213 -1.38 -26.63 -0.71
N GLU A 214 -2.24 -25.64 -0.82
CA GLU A 214 -2.81 -25.17 -2.10
C GLU A 214 -1.95 -24.08 -2.78
N HIS A 215 -0.93 -23.58 -2.10
CA HIS A 215 -0.08 -22.51 -2.60
C HIS A 215 1.14 -23.05 -3.34
N SER A 216 1.27 -22.67 -4.61
CA SER A 216 2.44 -22.97 -5.43
C SER A 216 3.13 -21.66 -5.84
N TYR A 217 4.43 -21.58 -5.62
CA TYR A 217 5.21 -20.36 -5.84
C TYR A 217 6.64 -20.70 -6.28
N THR A 218 7.32 -19.75 -6.90
CA THR A 218 8.69 -19.93 -7.37
C THR A 218 9.67 -19.25 -6.40
N VAL A 219 10.72 -19.97 -6.06
CA VAL A 219 11.84 -19.45 -5.25
C VAL A 219 13.10 -19.44 -6.08
N LYS A 220 14.02 -18.54 -5.72
CA LYS A 220 15.31 -18.36 -6.38
C LYS A 220 16.45 -18.70 -5.43
N TYR A 221 17.42 -19.45 -5.95
CA TYR A 221 18.66 -19.76 -5.27
C TYR A 221 19.87 -19.15 -6.02
N ILE A 222 21.01 -18.99 -5.31
CA ILE A 222 22.29 -18.57 -5.90
C ILE A 222 23.26 -19.76 -5.72
N ASP A 223 23.97 -20.15 -6.79
CA ASP A 223 24.71 -21.42 -6.82
C ASP A 223 25.78 -21.59 -5.74
N ASP A 224 26.50 -20.54 -5.41
CA ASP A 224 27.66 -20.62 -4.49
C ASP A 224 27.31 -20.36 -3.01
N ARG A 225 26.04 -20.21 -2.62
CA ARG A 225 25.63 -19.85 -1.25
C ARG A 225 24.82 -20.92 -0.52
N SER A 226 25.01 -22.19 -0.82
CA SER A 226 24.12 -23.30 -0.42
C SER A 226 24.00 -23.58 1.09
N ASN A 227 24.93 -23.14 1.94
CA ASN A 227 25.01 -23.63 3.33
C ASN A 227 24.89 -22.58 4.44
N LEU A 228 24.64 -21.31 4.11
CA LEU A 228 24.77 -20.24 5.10
C LEU A 228 23.59 -20.12 6.09
N ARG A 229 22.48 -20.87 5.90
CA ARG A 229 21.26 -20.64 6.67
C ARG A 229 20.45 -21.90 7.00
N SER A 230 21.12 -23.04 7.11
CA SER A 230 20.47 -24.28 7.55
C SER A 230 20.09 -24.21 9.03
N GLY A 231 18.98 -24.85 9.40
CA GLY A 231 18.53 -24.89 10.79
C GLY A 231 17.21 -25.61 10.99
N LYS A 232 16.87 -25.74 12.27
CA LYS A 232 15.59 -26.33 12.72
C LYS A 232 14.92 -25.36 13.68
N TRP A 233 13.65 -25.11 13.46
CA TRP A 233 12.86 -24.17 14.26
C TRP A 233 11.54 -24.80 14.65
N ILE A 234 11.04 -24.47 15.84
CA ILE A 234 9.70 -24.78 16.28
C ILE A 234 8.97 -23.44 16.42
N VAL A 235 7.88 -23.27 15.70
CA VAL A 235 7.10 -22.04 15.71
C VAL A 235 6.28 -21.96 17.00
N PRO A 236 6.54 -20.99 17.88
CA PRO A 236 5.78 -20.85 19.12
C PRO A 236 4.30 -20.52 18.86
N ALA A 237 3.47 -20.66 19.87
CA ALA A 237 2.10 -20.13 19.83
C ALA A 237 2.11 -18.64 19.48
N ASN A 238 1.16 -18.22 18.67
CA ASN A 238 1.01 -16.82 18.24
C ASN A 238 2.22 -16.23 17.47
N HIS A 239 3.02 -17.08 16.81
CA HIS A 239 4.13 -16.66 15.97
C HIS A 239 4.04 -17.31 14.59
N TYR A 240 4.76 -16.72 13.65
CA TYR A 240 4.94 -17.25 12.29
C TYR A 240 6.42 -17.37 11.96
N PHE A 241 6.78 -18.38 11.18
CA PHE A 241 8.08 -18.47 10.55
C PHE A 241 7.96 -18.05 9.10
N VAL A 242 8.81 -17.14 8.66
CA VAL A 242 8.73 -16.54 7.33
C VAL A 242 10.05 -16.67 6.59
N MET A 243 9.96 -16.76 5.28
CA MET A 243 11.13 -16.76 4.39
C MET A 243 10.83 -15.90 3.16
N GLY A 244 11.88 -15.24 2.64
CA GLY A 244 11.80 -14.60 1.33
C GLY A 244 11.93 -15.61 0.20
N ASP A 245 11.35 -15.30 -0.96
CA ASP A 245 11.41 -16.16 -2.14
C ASP A 245 12.79 -16.12 -2.82
N ASN A 246 13.56 -15.03 -2.65
CA ASN A 246 14.97 -14.94 -3.05
C ASN A 246 15.86 -15.52 -1.94
N ARG A 247 15.81 -16.84 -1.79
CA ARG A 247 16.32 -17.64 -0.66
C ARG A 247 17.70 -17.25 -0.15
N ASP A 248 18.62 -16.93 -1.03
CA ASP A 248 20.01 -16.64 -0.68
C ASP A 248 20.32 -15.15 -0.61
N ASN A 249 19.36 -14.29 -0.98
CA ASN A 249 19.50 -12.83 -0.98
C ASN A 249 18.39 -12.14 -0.17
N VAL A 250 18.11 -12.62 1.02
CA VAL A 250 17.10 -12.08 1.93
C VAL A 250 17.55 -12.21 3.39
N SER A 251 17.17 -11.25 4.22
CA SER A 251 17.23 -11.35 5.67
C SER A 251 15.82 -11.71 6.17
N ASP A 252 15.62 -12.95 6.58
CA ASP A 252 14.31 -13.49 6.96
C ASP A 252 14.35 -14.25 8.29
N GLY A 253 13.28 -14.98 8.62
CA GLY A 253 13.14 -15.73 9.86
C GLY A 253 14.27 -16.71 10.16
N ARG A 254 15.05 -17.13 9.18
CA ARG A 254 16.25 -17.97 9.38
C ARG A 254 17.37 -17.21 10.09
N ILE A 255 17.34 -15.87 10.06
CA ILE A 255 18.37 -15.01 10.66
C ILE A 255 17.86 -14.38 11.95
N TRP A 256 16.71 -13.74 11.92
CA TRP A 256 16.19 -12.94 13.04
C TRP A 256 15.06 -13.63 13.82
N GLY A 257 14.63 -14.85 13.40
CA GLY A 257 13.72 -15.71 14.17
C GLY A 257 12.24 -15.55 13.79
N MET A 258 11.37 -15.71 14.76
CA MET A 258 9.92 -15.78 14.58
C MET A 258 9.27 -14.41 14.62
N VAL A 259 8.20 -14.23 13.85
CA VAL A 259 7.37 -13.01 13.84
C VAL A 259 6.18 -13.21 14.75
N PRO A 260 5.99 -12.36 15.77
CA PRO A 260 4.75 -12.37 16.54
C PRO A 260 3.54 -12.06 15.64
N ALA A 261 2.42 -12.75 15.88
CA ALA A 261 1.20 -12.54 15.11
C ALA A 261 0.67 -11.10 15.19
N GLU A 262 0.98 -10.40 16.27
CA GLU A 262 0.64 -8.96 16.43
C GLU A 262 1.41 -8.04 15.50
N ASN A 263 2.55 -8.49 14.96
CA ASN A 263 3.37 -7.75 14.02
C ASN A 263 2.94 -7.93 12.55
N ILE A 264 1.95 -8.77 12.29
CA ILE A 264 1.37 -8.91 10.95
C ILE A 264 0.52 -7.68 10.63
N ILE A 265 0.82 -7.02 9.52
CA ILE A 265 0.04 -5.90 9.00
C ILE A 265 -1.13 -6.41 8.16
N GLY A 266 -0.87 -7.38 7.28
CA GLY A 266 -1.89 -7.98 6.43
C GLY A 266 -1.32 -8.92 5.38
N ALA A 267 -2.20 -9.59 4.64
CA ALA A 267 -1.83 -10.47 3.54
C ALA A 267 -1.78 -9.71 2.21
N MET A 268 -0.84 -10.06 1.34
CA MET A 268 -0.83 -9.57 -0.04
C MET A 268 -2.09 -10.06 -0.76
N TRP A 269 -2.82 -9.14 -1.38
CA TRP A 269 -4.07 -9.42 -2.07
C TRP A 269 -3.94 -9.34 -3.59
N LEU A 270 -3.30 -8.27 -4.08
CA LEU A 270 -3.08 -8.02 -5.50
C LEU A 270 -1.65 -7.53 -5.72
N LYS A 271 -1.14 -7.76 -6.92
CA LYS A 271 0.14 -7.26 -7.43
C LYS A 271 -0.05 -6.70 -8.84
N TRP A 272 0.56 -5.55 -9.14
CA TRP A 272 0.57 -4.94 -10.49
C TRP A 272 1.86 -4.17 -10.75
#